data_ea69162a7b3a1401cd17216a26a8d62b
#
_entry.id   ea69162a7b3a1401cd17216a26a8d62b
#
_cell.length_a   1.000
_cell.length_b   1.000
_cell.length_c   1.000
_cell.angle_alpha   90.00
_cell.angle_beta   90.00
_cell.angle_gamma   90.00
#
_symmetry.space_group_name_H-M   'P 1'
#
loop_
_entity.id
_entity.type
_entity.pdbx_description
1 polymer ?
#
loop_
_entity_poly.entity_id
_entity_poly.type
_entity_poly.pdbx_seq_one_letter_code
_entity_poly.pdbx_strand_id
1 'polypeptide(L)'
;MTTTIAFLGPAGTFTEAAVHKFAAEWEARGKTVETLPVDSPSAAVGAVRARQADYACVAIENSVDGAVTTTFDALVEGDPVQIYREVDIPVTFSIMTRPGTDSIKRLSTHPVAFQQIRGWAAQNAPGVEFVPASSNAAAARAVARGEVDAAAAPARAAEIFGLETLARGVADVQGAATRFVLVGLPGRPTPRTGQDRTSVIFTLPNQPGTLVGALQAFAHRGVDLSRIESRPTRQTFGNYRFYVDLIGHIDDQPVAEALRAVWLRAEELRFLGSWPTTTAAGHPPRDLAEADAWVARARMGQ
;
A
#
# COMPACT_ATOMS: atom_id res chain seq x y z
N MET A 1 26.97 -1.16 2.30
CA MET A 1 25.98 -2.12 2.88
C MET A 1 24.91 -2.35 1.84
N THR A 2 24.61 -3.58 1.57
CA THR A 2 23.52 -3.99 0.68
C THR A 2 22.21 -3.99 1.45
N THR A 3 21.15 -3.47 0.85
CA THR A 3 19.78 -3.49 1.42
C THR A 3 18.94 -4.45 0.60
N THR A 4 18.27 -5.39 1.25
CA THR A 4 17.41 -6.38 0.58
C THR A 4 15.94 -6.01 0.75
N ILE A 5 15.19 -5.97 -0.37
CA ILE A 5 13.74 -5.71 -0.37
C ILE A 5 13.00 -6.95 -0.87
N ALA A 6 12.18 -7.55 0.00
CA ALA A 6 11.25 -8.61 -0.40
C ALA A 6 9.99 -8.01 -1.02
N PHE A 7 9.44 -8.64 -2.06
CA PHE A 7 8.25 -8.16 -2.75
C PHE A 7 7.46 -9.28 -3.43
N LEU A 8 6.17 -9.08 -3.64
CA LEU A 8 5.34 -10.00 -4.40
C LEU A 8 5.79 -10.03 -5.87
N GLY A 9 6.47 -11.13 -6.27
CA GLY A 9 6.91 -11.39 -7.63
C GLY A 9 5.77 -11.79 -8.58
N PRO A 10 6.13 -12.17 -9.81
CA PRO A 10 7.46 -12.13 -10.41
C PRO A 10 7.91 -10.73 -10.84
N ALA A 11 9.06 -10.63 -11.54
CA ALA A 11 9.48 -9.41 -12.24
C ALA A 11 8.43 -8.96 -13.28
N GLY A 12 8.34 -7.65 -13.54
CA GLY A 12 7.35 -7.03 -14.43
C GLY A 12 6.03 -6.66 -13.75
N THR A 13 5.92 -6.79 -12.42
CA THR A 13 4.73 -6.40 -11.65
C THR A 13 4.77 -4.90 -11.27
N PHE A 14 3.60 -4.35 -10.89
CA PHE A 14 3.51 -3.02 -10.26
C PHE A 14 4.27 -2.98 -8.93
N THR A 15 4.34 -4.10 -8.20
CA THR A 15 5.11 -4.20 -6.96
C THR A 15 6.61 -4.02 -7.22
N GLU A 16 7.16 -4.64 -8.26
CA GLU A 16 8.55 -4.42 -8.65
C GLU A 16 8.80 -2.96 -9.06
N ALA A 17 7.87 -2.34 -9.78
CA ALA A 17 7.98 -0.91 -10.10
C ALA A 17 8.06 -0.02 -8.86
N ALA A 18 7.32 -0.37 -7.78
CA ALA A 18 7.42 0.29 -6.49
C ALA A 18 8.79 0.05 -5.83
N VAL A 19 9.30 -1.19 -5.86
CA VAL A 19 10.64 -1.52 -5.36
C VAL A 19 11.70 -0.66 -6.03
N HIS A 20 11.68 -0.53 -7.36
CA HIS A 20 12.63 0.31 -8.09
C HIS A 20 12.55 1.79 -7.68
N LYS A 21 11.34 2.31 -7.42
CA LYS A 21 11.21 3.69 -6.92
C LYS A 21 11.81 3.86 -5.52
N PHE A 22 11.61 2.90 -4.61
CA PHE A 22 12.25 2.94 -3.30
C PHE A 22 13.77 2.77 -3.40
N ALA A 23 14.25 1.87 -4.26
CA ALA A 23 15.67 1.60 -4.46
C ALA A 23 16.42 2.80 -5.03
N ALA A 24 15.84 3.54 -5.97
CA ALA A 24 16.49 4.64 -6.67
C ALA A 24 17.11 5.70 -5.74
N GLU A 25 16.45 6.00 -4.61
CA GLU A 25 17.01 6.97 -3.65
C GLU A 25 18.21 6.44 -2.87
N TRP A 26 18.26 5.14 -2.60
CA TRP A 26 19.39 4.51 -1.95
C TRP A 26 20.55 4.33 -2.92
N GLU A 27 20.28 3.94 -4.15
CA GLU A 27 21.25 3.79 -5.23
C GLU A 27 21.88 5.15 -5.57
N ALA A 28 21.09 6.24 -5.61
CA ALA A 28 21.63 7.59 -5.78
C ALA A 28 22.59 8.03 -4.67
N ARG A 29 22.53 7.37 -3.49
CA ARG A 29 23.45 7.56 -2.37
C ARG A 29 24.58 6.52 -2.32
N GLY A 30 24.77 5.76 -3.40
CA GLY A 30 25.82 4.74 -3.54
C GLY A 30 25.58 3.46 -2.74
N LYS A 31 24.33 3.16 -2.36
CA LYS A 31 23.97 1.90 -1.70
C LYS A 31 23.53 0.89 -2.74
N THR A 32 23.86 -0.37 -2.53
CA THR A 32 23.38 -1.48 -3.37
C THR A 32 22.03 -1.97 -2.82
N VAL A 33 21.05 -2.18 -3.71
CA VAL A 33 19.75 -2.78 -3.37
C VAL A 33 19.63 -4.13 -4.06
N GLU A 34 19.31 -5.15 -3.28
CA GLU A 34 18.95 -6.48 -3.78
C GLU A 34 17.45 -6.72 -3.62
N THR A 35 16.86 -7.46 -4.54
CA THR A 35 15.45 -7.76 -4.55
C THR A 35 15.21 -9.23 -4.28
N LEU A 36 14.22 -9.54 -3.42
CA LEU A 36 13.81 -10.90 -3.08
C LEU A 36 12.34 -11.11 -3.51
N PRO A 37 12.08 -11.68 -4.69
CA PRO A 37 10.73 -11.99 -5.11
C PRO A 37 10.16 -13.16 -4.29
N VAL A 38 8.93 -13.02 -3.82
CA VAL A 38 8.19 -14.01 -3.03
C VAL A 38 6.76 -14.16 -3.54
N ASP A 39 6.01 -15.15 -3.03
CA ASP A 39 4.71 -15.54 -3.59
C ASP A 39 3.50 -14.81 -2.99
N SER A 40 3.68 -14.05 -1.92
CA SER A 40 2.58 -13.31 -1.27
C SER A 40 3.05 -12.11 -0.46
N PRO A 41 2.15 -11.13 -0.15
CA PRO A 41 2.45 -10.07 0.81
C PRO A 41 2.85 -10.60 2.19
N SER A 42 2.21 -11.66 2.67
CA SER A 42 2.56 -12.31 3.94
C SER A 42 3.97 -12.91 3.91
N ALA A 43 4.37 -13.52 2.79
CA ALA A 43 5.74 -14.03 2.63
C ALA A 43 6.76 -12.87 2.60
N ALA A 44 6.43 -11.73 1.98
CA ALA A 44 7.32 -10.56 1.96
C ALA A 44 7.54 -10.00 3.37
N VAL A 45 6.46 -9.77 4.12
CA VAL A 45 6.55 -9.30 5.52
C VAL A 45 7.19 -10.36 6.42
N GLY A 46 6.92 -11.65 6.17
CA GLY A 46 7.56 -12.79 6.85
C GLY A 46 9.07 -12.81 6.67
N ALA A 47 9.57 -12.51 5.45
CA ALA A 47 11.01 -12.41 5.18
C ALA A 47 11.70 -11.32 6.01
N VAL A 48 11.01 -10.19 6.26
CA VAL A 48 11.51 -9.12 7.16
C VAL A 48 11.59 -9.62 8.61
N ARG A 49 10.54 -10.30 9.11
CA ARG A 49 10.54 -10.87 10.46
C ARG A 49 11.63 -11.91 10.64
N ALA A 50 11.87 -12.73 9.62
CA ALA A 50 12.92 -13.73 9.58
C ALA A 50 14.33 -13.15 9.34
N ARG A 51 14.47 -11.83 9.16
CA ARG A 51 15.72 -11.13 8.82
C ARG A 51 16.38 -11.64 7.52
N GLN A 52 15.56 -12.17 6.61
CA GLN A 52 15.97 -12.55 5.24
C GLN A 52 15.95 -11.35 4.30
N ALA A 53 15.19 -10.31 4.65
CA ALA A 53 15.16 -9.02 3.98
C ALA A 53 15.15 -7.90 5.02
N ASP A 54 15.71 -6.74 4.66
CA ASP A 54 15.64 -5.54 5.50
C ASP A 54 14.26 -4.90 5.45
N TYR A 55 13.63 -4.95 4.26
CA TYR A 55 12.31 -4.40 4.02
C TYR A 55 11.44 -5.31 3.17
N ALA A 56 10.14 -5.13 3.30
CA ALA A 56 9.13 -5.66 2.38
C ALA A 56 8.42 -4.51 1.65
N CYS A 57 8.26 -4.63 0.35
CA CYS A 57 7.43 -3.75 -0.46
C CYS A 57 6.08 -4.43 -0.70
N VAL A 58 5.00 -3.86 -0.17
CA VAL A 58 3.65 -4.41 -0.28
C VAL A 58 2.64 -3.34 -0.67
N ALA A 59 1.66 -3.71 -1.50
CA ALA A 59 0.53 -2.85 -1.82
C ALA A 59 -0.38 -2.73 -0.61
N ILE A 60 -0.83 -1.53 -0.26
CA ILE A 60 -1.74 -1.30 0.87
C ILE A 60 -3.12 -0.82 0.43
N GLU A 61 -3.18 -0.09 -0.68
CA GLU A 61 -4.41 0.51 -1.19
C GLU A 61 -4.37 0.66 -2.71
N ASN A 62 -5.47 0.37 -3.38
CA ASN A 62 -5.70 0.68 -4.78
C ASN A 62 -6.85 1.69 -4.88
N SER A 63 -6.69 2.74 -5.68
CA SER A 63 -7.69 3.82 -5.78
C SER A 63 -9.02 3.38 -6.38
N VAL A 64 -9.09 2.22 -7.04
CA VAL A 64 -10.30 1.65 -7.66
C VAL A 64 -10.89 0.54 -6.79
N ASP A 65 -10.04 -0.38 -6.32
CA ASP A 65 -10.46 -1.60 -5.62
C ASP A 65 -10.44 -1.45 -4.09
N GLY A 66 -9.87 -0.33 -3.58
CA GLY A 66 -9.77 -0.04 -2.15
C GLY A 66 -8.62 -0.79 -1.45
N ALA A 67 -8.86 -1.21 -0.24
CA ALA A 67 -7.87 -1.77 0.66
C ALA A 67 -7.35 -3.15 0.22
N VAL A 68 -6.02 -3.34 0.25
CA VAL A 68 -5.38 -4.64 -0.01
C VAL A 68 -5.39 -5.49 1.24
N THR A 69 -6.45 -6.28 1.40
CA THR A 69 -6.78 -7.01 2.63
C THR A 69 -5.71 -7.99 3.07
N THR A 70 -5.03 -8.65 2.14
CA THR A 70 -3.93 -9.58 2.42
C THR A 70 -2.72 -8.89 3.06
N THR A 71 -2.45 -7.63 2.71
CA THR A 71 -1.41 -6.83 3.36
C THR A 71 -1.78 -6.49 4.80
N PHE A 72 -3.04 -6.10 5.07
CA PHE A 72 -3.47 -5.83 6.44
C PHE A 72 -3.36 -7.06 7.34
N ASP A 73 -3.73 -8.23 6.84
CA ASP A 73 -3.55 -9.47 7.58
C ASP A 73 -2.05 -9.70 7.86
N ALA A 74 -1.18 -9.53 6.86
CA ALA A 74 0.26 -9.67 7.02
C ALA A 74 0.89 -8.71 8.05
N LEU A 75 0.38 -7.47 8.17
CA LEU A 75 0.90 -6.47 9.11
C LEU A 75 0.58 -6.81 10.58
N VAL A 76 -0.49 -7.58 10.85
CA VAL A 76 -0.90 -7.93 12.21
C VAL A 76 -0.47 -9.32 12.65
N GLU A 77 -0.19 -10.21 11.71
CA GLU A 77 0.26 -11.58 12.02
C GLU A 77 1.70 -11.56 12.54
N GLY A 78 1.94 -12.23 13.66
CA GLY A 78 3.28 -12.39 14.24
C GLY A 78 3.87 -11.13 14.87
N ASP A 79 5.22 -11.05 14.88
CA ASP A 79 5.95 -9.97 15.52
C ASP A 79 5.68 -8.62 14.86
N PRO A 80 5.74 -7.52 15.64
CA PRO A 80 5.51 -6.17 15.12
C PRO A 80 6.42 -5.83 13.94
N VAL A 81 5.85 -5.10 12.99
CA VAL A 81 6.56 -4.47 11.87
C VAL A 81 6.14 -3.02 11.75
N GLN A 82 6.92 -2.21 11.02
CA GLN A 82 6.71 -0.78 10.90
C GLN A 82 6.85 -0.33 9.45
N ILE A 83 6.00 0.62 9.04
CA ILE A 83 6.06 1.27 7.73
C ILE A 83 6.99 2.48 7.85
N TYR A 84 7.88 2.64 6.87
CA TYR A 84 8.86 3.73 6.82
C TYR A 84 8.65 4.68 5.65
N ARG A 85 7.99 4.22 4.59
CA ARG A 85 7.81 4.99 3.36
C ARG A 85 6.60 4.52 2.58
N GLU A 86 6.10 5.39 1.71
CA GLU A 86 5.08 5.05 0.71
C GLU A 86 5.49 5.53 -0.66
N VAL A 87 4.88 4.95 -1.69
CA VAL A 87 4.96 5.39 -3.07
C VAL A 87 3.66 5.06 -3.78
N ASP A 88 3.15 6.00 -4.57
CA ASP A 88 2.01 5.75 -5.45
C ASP A 88 2.52 5.37 -6.85
N ILE A 89 2.06 4.23 -7.35
CA ILE A 89 2.37 3.70 -8.69
C ILE A 89 1.11 3.86 -9.54
N PRO A 90 1.16 4.62 -10.64
CA PRO A 90 0.07 4.68 -11.60
C PRO A 90 -0.26 3.28 -12.14
N VAL A 91 -1.54 2.92 -12.13
CA VAL A 91 -2.02 1.66 -12.69
C VAL A 91 -2.41 1.91 -14.14
N THR A 92 -1.54 1.47 -15.04
CA THR A 92 -1.77 1.53 -16.48
C THR A 92 -1.59 0.14 -17.07
N PHE A 93 -2.53 -0.28 -17.92
CA PHE A 93 -2.43 -1.55 -18.61
C PHE A 93 -2.13 -1.35 -20.08
N SER A 94 -1.29 -2.24 -20.61
CA SER A 94 -1.06 -2.42 -22.03
C SER A 94 -1.52 -3.83 -22.42
N ILE A 95 -2.12 -3.96 -23.59
CA ILE A 95 -2.38 -5.26 -24.20
C ILE A 95 -1.13 -5.66 -24.97
N MET A 96 -0.66 -6.87 -24.72
CA MET A 96 0.54 -7.39 -25.34
C MET A 96 0.31 -8.81 -25.87
N THR A 97 0.98 -9.11 -26.97
CA THR A 97 0.89 -10.36 -27.71
C THR A 97 2.29 -10.84 -28.12
N ARG A 98 2.39 -12.06 -28.59
CA ARG A 98 3.60 -12.47 -29.35
C ARG A 98 3.59 -11.76 -30.70
N PRO A 99 4.79 -11.51 -31.28
CA PRO A 99 4.90 -11.05 -32.67
C PRO A 99 4.09 -11.91 -33.64
N GLY A 100 3.36 -11.27 -34.55
CA GLY A 100 2.58 -11.97 -35.57
C GLY A 100 1.29 -12.64 -35.08
N THR A 101 0.75 -12.23 -33.94
CA THR A 101 -0.56 -12.70 -33.47
C THR A 101 -1.68 -12.01 -34.24
N ASP A 102 -2.40 -12.72 -35.08
CA ASP A 102 -3.49 -12.17 -35.95
C ASP A 102 -4.82 -11.98 -35.23
N SER A 103 -5.09 -12.75 -34.17
CA SER A 103 -6.36 -12.71 -33.45
C SER A 103 -6.18 -13.05 -31.97
N ILE A 104 -7.02 -12.44 -31.12
CA ILE A 104 -7.05 -12.67 -29.68
C ILE A 104 -8.31 -13.46 -29.34
N LYS A 105 -8.17 -14.75 -29.02
CA LYS A 105 -9.23 -15.63 -28.54
C LYS A 105 -9.19 -15.79 -27.02
N ARG A 106 -7.98 -15.76 -26.42
CA ARG A 106 -7.73 -15.94 -25.00
C ARG A 106 -6.90 -14.78 -24.47
N LEU A 107 -7.49 -14.01 -23.53
CA LEU A 107 -6.86 -12.87 -22.88
C LEU A 107 -6.63 -13.19 -21.41
N SER A 108 -5.39 -13.09 -20.96
CA SER A 108 -5.00 -13.35 -19.59
C SER A 108 -4.63 -12.06 -18.85
N THR A 109 -5.02 -11.98 -17.60
CA THR A 109 -4.56 -10.96 -16.63
C THR A 109 -5.00 -11.36 -15.21
N HIS A 110 -4.60 -10.59 -14.20
CA HIS A 110 -5.16 -10.75 -12.86
C HIS A 110 -6.67 -10.39 -12.85
N PRO A 111 -7.53 -11.11 -12.11
CA PRO A 111 -8.99 -10.85 -12.10
C PRO A 111 -9.37 -9.40 -11.81
N VAL A 112 -8.69 -8.74 -10.86
CA VAL A 112 -8.89 -7.32 -10.56
C VAL A 112 -8.54 -6.44 -11.77
N ALA A 113 -7.46 -6.72 -12.47
CA ALA A 113 -7.06 -5.99 -13.67
C ALA A 113 -8.07 -6.19 -14.81
N PHE A 114 -8.64 -7.40 -14.94
CA PHE A 114 -9.67 -7.66 -15.95
C PHE A 114 -10.89 -6.76 -15.77
N GLN A 115 -11.31 -6.51 -14.54
CA GLN A 115 -12.41 -5.58 -14.27
C GLN A 115 -12.15 -4.16 -14.78
N GLN A 116 -10.89 -3.76 -14.83
CA GLN A 116 -10.46 -2.42 -15.25
C GLN A 116 -10.18 -2.28 -16.75
N ILE A 117 -10.29 -3.37 -17.54
CA ILE A 117 -10.06 -3.37 -19.00
C ILE A 117 -11.25 -3.97 -19.77
N ARG A 118 -12.39 -4.15 -19.10
CA ARG A 118 -13.59 -4.77 -19.71
C ARG A 118 -14.11 -3.98 -20.91
N GLY A 119 -14.06 -2.64 -20.82
CA GLY A 119 -14.47 -1.76 -21.90
C GLY A 119 -13.62 -1.98 -23.16
N TRP A 120 -12.29 -2.01 -22.99
CA TRP A 120 -11.39 -2.30 -24.12
C TRP A 120 -11.63 -3.70 -24.70
N ALA A 121 -11.76 -4.71 -23.85
CA ALA A 121 -11.95 -6.09 -24.28
C ALA A 121 -13.26 -6.26 -25.09
N ALA A 122 -14.35 -5.63 -24.62
CA ALA A 122 -15.64 -5.69 -25.32
C ALA A 122 -15.61 -5.04 -26.72
N GLN A 123 -14.84 -3.96 -26.89
CA GLN A 123 -14.74 -3.21 -28.14
C GLN A 123 -13.75 -3.82 -29.13
N ASN A 124 -12.61 -4.34 -28.67
CA ASN A 124 -11.49 -4.73 -29.53
C ASN A 124 -11.30 -6.25 -29.66
N ALA A 125 -11.86 -7.03 -28.73
CA ALA A 125 -11.79 -8.49 -28.72
C ALA A 125 -13.15 -9.10 -28.27
N PRO A 126 -14.25 -8.84 -28.99
CA PRO A 126 -15.57 -9.31 -28.59
C PRO A 126 -15.59 -10.85 -28.52
N GLY A 127 -16.12 -11.37 -27.39
CA GLY A 127 -16.16 -12.81 -27.16
C GLY A 127 -14.86 -13.46 -26.72
N VAL A 128 -13.83 -12.66 -26.38
CA VAL A 128 -12.55 -13.17 -25.86
C VAL A 128 -12.78 -13.96 -24.57
N GLU A 129 -12.15 -15.15 -24.49
CA GLU A 129 -12.12 -15.94 -23.27
C GLU A 129 -11.17 -15.30 -22.25
N PHE A 130 -11.66 -14.98 -21.05
CA PHE A 130 -10.81 -14.53 -19.96
C PHE A 130 -10.14 -15.69 -19.25
N VAL A 131 -8.81 -15.69 -19.22
CA VAL A 131 -7.98 -16.69 -18.53
C VAL A 131 -7.33 -16.02 -17.31
N PRO A 132 -7.77 -16.31 -16.09
CA PRO A 132 -7.21 -15.67 -14.90
C PRO A 132 -5.76 -16.08 -14.65
N ALA A 133 -4.93 -15.11 -14.24
CA ALA A 133 -3.55 -15.32 -13.82
C ALA A 133 -3.35 -14.82 -12.38
N SER A 134 -2.33 -15.36 -11.70
CA SER A 134 -1.96 -14.96 -10.33
C SER A 134 -1.39 -13.54 -10.24
N SER A 135 -0.91 -13.01 -11.38
CA SER A 135 -0.47 -11.61 -11.53
C SER A 135 -0.48 -11.22 -13.01
N ASN A 136 -0.44 -9.91 -13.28
CA ASN A 136 -0.39 -9.39 -14.65
C ASN A 136 0.92 -9.82 -15.36
N ALA A 137 2.04 -9.88 -14.63
CA ALA A 137 3.30 -10.36 -15.17
C ALA A 137 3.28 -11.88 -15.44
N ALA A 138 2.57 -12.68 -14.62
CA ALA A 138 2.36 -14.09 -14.90
C ALA A 138 1.56 -14.30 -16.19
N ALA A 139 0.56 -13.45 -16.43
CA ALA A 139 -0.20 -13.44 -17.68
C ALA A 139 0.69 -13.13 -18.89
N ALA A 140 1.55 -12.11 -18.81
CA ALA A 140 2.51 -11.78 -19.87
C ALA A 140 3.48 -12.95 -20.14
N ARG A 141 3.96 -13.62 -19.10
CA ARG A 141 4.80 -14.81 -19.22
C ARG A 141 4.06 -15.97 -19.92
N ALA A 142 2.76 -16.16 -19.64
CA ALA A 142 1.94 -17.17 -20.31
C ALA A 142 1.80 -16.88 -21.82
N VAL A 143 1.67 -15.60 -22.21
CA VAL A 143 1.70 -15.19 -23.63
C VAL A 143 3.04 -15.56 -24.27
N ALA A 144 4.17 -15.24 -23.63
CA ALA A 144 5.50 -15.57 -24.15
C ALA A 144 5.68 -17.07 -24.37
N ARG A 145 5.07 -17.92 -23.53
CA ARG A 145 5.07 -19.38 -23.66
C ARG A 145 4.08 -19.95 -24.68
N GLY A 146 3.20 -19.11 -25.23
CA GLY A 146 2.16 -19.56 -26.16
C GLY A 146 0.94 -20.21 -25.50
N GLU A 147 0.80 -20.08 -24.18
CA GLU A 147 -0.31 -20.66 -23.42
C GLU A 147 -1.62 -19.86 -23.60
N VAL A 148 -1.52 -18.56 -23.92
CA VAL A 148 -2.63 -17.65 -24.23
C VAL A 148 -2.21 -16.69 -25.36
N ASP A 149 -3.16 -15.99 -25.96
CA ASP A 149 -2.89 -15.13 -27.13
C ASP A 149 -2.43 -13.73 -26.73
N ALA A 150 -3.06 -13.17 -25.70
CA ALA A 150 -2.79 -11.82 -25.23
C ALA A 150 -2.77 -11.74 -23.70
N ALA A 151 -2.08 -10.73 -23.18
CA ALA A 151 -2.14 -10.36 -21.77
C ALA A 151 -2.38 -8.86 -21.60
N ALA A 152 -3.05 -8.50 -20.49
CA ALA A 152 -3.06 -7.12 -19.99
C ALA A 152 -2.11 -7.03 -18.79
N ALA A 153 -1.06 -6.21 -18.95
CA ALA A 153 -0.03 -6.05 -17.94
C ALA A 153 0.62 -4.65 -18.03
N PRO A 154 1.45 -4.24 -17.02
CA PRO A 154 2.29 -3.05 -17.15
C PRO A 154 3.17 -3.13 -18.41
N ALA A 155 3.40 -1.98 -19.07
CA ALA A 155 4.18 -1.93 -20.32
C ALA A 155 5.57 -2.61 -20.20
N ARG A 156 6.22 -2.50 -19.03
CA ARG A 156 7.52 -3.15 -18.74
C ARG A 156 7.48 -4.67 -18.90
N ALA A 157 6.33 -5.32 -18.70
CA ALA A 157 6.24 -6.76 -18.89
C ALA A 157 6.46 -7.17 -20.36
N ALA A 158 6.06 -6.33 -21.32
CA ALA A 158 6.33 -6.58 -22.73
C ALA A 158 7.84 -6.60 -23.02
N GLU A 159 8.59 -5.67 -22.45
CA GLU A 159 10.06 -5.59 -22.60
C GLU A 159 10.75 -6.81 -21.98
N ILE A 160 10.35 -7.22 -20.76
CA ILE A 160 10.93 -8.36 -20.05
C ILE A 160 10.70 -9.68 -20.79
N PHE A 161 9.50 -9.87 -21.35
CA PHE A 161 9.11 -11.13 -21.96
C PHE A 161 9.21 -11.15 -23.50
N GLY A 162 9.74 -10.08 -24.13
CA GLY A 162 9.92 -9.98 -25.58
C GLY A 162 8.58 -9.98 -26.35
N LEU A 163 7.58 -9.31 -25.82
CA LEU A 163 6.25 -9.23 -26.41
C LEU A 163 6.03 -7.90 -27.15
N GLU A 164 5.15 -7.91 -28.14
CA GLU A 164 4.67 -6.71 -28.81
C GLU A 164 3.52 -6.06 -28.03
N THR A 165 3.55 -4.72 -27.93
CA THR A 165 2.45 -3.96 -27.36
C THR A 165 1.44 -3.62 -28.43
N LEU A 166 0.24 -4.20 -28.35
CA LEU A 166 -0.86 -3.94 -29.28
C LEU A 166 -1.61 -2.64 -28.92
N ALA A 167 -1.84 -2.38 -27.64
CA ALA A 167 -2.51 -1.17 -27.16
C ALA A 167 -1.95 -0.71 -25.81
N ARG A 168 -1.96 0.60 -25.56
CA ARG A 168 -1.50 1.22 -24.31
C ARG A 168 -2.62 2.00 -23.65
N GLY A 169 -2.58 2.11 -22.32
CA GLY A 169 -3.52 2.92 -21.56
C GLY A 169 -4.97 2.43 -21.64
N VAL A 170 -5.17 1.12 -21.66
CA VAL A 170 -6.48 0.47 -21.87
C VAL A 170 -7.36 0.39 -20.62
N ALA A 171 -6.94 1.01 -19.51
CA ALA A 171 -7.73 1.02 -18.29
C ALA A 171 -9.02 1.83 -18.45
N ASP A 172 -10.15 1.28 -17.98
CA ASP A 172 -11.46 1.94 -17.99
C ASP A 172 -11.49 3.15 -17.04
N VAL A 173 -10.70 3.11 -15.94
CA VAL A 173 -10.55 4.22 -14.99
C VAL A 173 -9.21 4.90 -15.22
N GLN A 174 -9.27 6.17 -15.62
CA GLN A 174 -8.06 6.99 -15.79
C GLN A 174 -7.55 7.50 -14.45
N GLY A 175 -6.22 7.60 -14.30
CA GLY A 175 -5.59 8.11 -13.08
C GLY A 175 -5.62 7.12 -11.90
N ALA A 176 -5.99 5.86 -12.13
CA ALA A 176 -5.89 4.83 -11.12
C ALA A 176 -4.44 4.67 -10.62
N ALA A 177 -4.26 4.50 -9.31
CA ALA A 177 -2.97 4.29 -8.69
C ALA A 177 -3.06 3.25 -7.57
N THR A 178 -1.96 2.56 -7.32
CA THR A 178 -1.79 1.68 -6.16
C THR A 178 -0.73 2.29 -5.24
N ARG A 179 -1.07 2.45 -3.97
CA ARG A 179 -0.12 2.83 -2.92
C ARG A 179 0.60 1.61 -2.43
N PHE A 180 1.92 1.68 -2.48
CA PHE A 180 2.82 0.69 -1.90
C PHE A 180 3.51 1.28 -0.68
N VAL A 181 3.79 0.44 0.29
CA VAL A 181 4.52 0.81 1.50
C VAL A 181 5.76 -0.04 1.68
N LEU A 182 6.77 0.56 2.26
CA LEU A 182 8.02 -0.09 2.64
C LEU A 182 7.96 -0.43 4.13
N VAL A 183 7.91 -1.71 4.44
CA VAL A 183 7.74 -2.28 5.77
C VAL A 183 9.06 -2.86 6.25
N GLY A 184 9.48 -2.53 7.47
CA GLY A 184 10.68 -3.07 8.12
C GLY A 184 10.40 -3.52 9.55
N LEU A 185 11.44 -3.95 10.28
CA LEU A 185 11.36 -4.19 11.72
C LEU A 185 11.12 -2.87 12.46
N PRO A 186 10.52 -2.89 13.68
CA PRO A 186 10.28 -1.70 14.47
C PRO A 186 11.57 -0.91 14.75
N GLY A 187 11.47 0.40 14.60
CA GLY A 187 12.56 1.33 14.84
C GLY A 187 12.06 2.76 15.05
N ARG A 188 12.95 3.73 15.02
CA ARG A 188 12.53 5.13 15.03
C ARG A 188 11.78 5.45 13.75
N PRO A 189 10.62 6.16 13.82
CA PRO A 189 9.97 6.70 12.64
C PRO A 189 10.92 7.57 11.82
N THR A 190 10.62 7.78 10.56
CA THR A 190 11.34 8.75 9.73
C THR A 190 11.19 10.15 10.33
N PRO A 191 12.15 11.05 10.13
CA PRO A 191 12.01 12.41 10.64
C PRO A 191 10.75 13.11 10.13
N ARG A 192 10.13 13.90 10.99
CA ARG A 192 8.97 14.73 10.65
C ARG A 192 9.27 15.68 9.51
N THR A 193 8.36 15.76 8.53
CA THR A 193 8.49 16.65 7.36
C THR A 193 7.42 17.74 7.33
N GLY A 194 6.33 17.58 8.07
CA GLY A 194 5.14 18.43 8.02
C GLY A 194 4.12 17.97 6.96
N GLN A 195 4.47 16.99 6.14
CA GLN A 195 3.56 16.28 5.22
C GLN A 195 3.73 14.77 5.47
N ASP A 196 3.20 14.33 6.59
CA ASP A 196 3.43 12.99 7.08
C ASP A 196 2.10 12.25 7.26
N ARG A 197 2.19 10.94 7.26
CA ARG A 197 1.13 10.00 7.59
C ARG A 197 1.55 9.15 8.77
N THR A 198 0.63 8.96 9.71
CA THR A 198 0.78 8.00 10.80
C THR A 198 -0.26 6.91 10.65
N SER A 199 0.14 5.65 10.72
CA SER A 199 -0.78 4.52 10.68
C SER A 199 -0.78 3.75 11.99
N VAL A 200 -1.97 3.38 12.42
CA VAL A 200 -2.19 2.58 13.62
C VAL A 200 -3.26 1.51 13.39
N ILE A 201 -3.18 0.46 14.19
CA ILE A 201 -4.22 -0.57 14.29
C ILE A 201 -4.68 -0.62 15.73
N PHE A 202 -5.99 -0.68 15.96
CA PHE A 202 -6.52 -0.87 17.31
C PHE A 202 -7.75 -1.76 17.32
N THR A 203 -7.99 -2.39 18.47
CA THR A 203 -9.23 -3.08 18.81
C THR A 203 -9.94 -2.34 19.93
N LEU A 204 -11.25 -2.42 19.94
CA LEU A 204 -12.10 -1.77 20.94
C LEU A 204 -13.04 -2.80 21.57
N PRO A 205 -13.47 -2.59 22.82
CA PRO A 205 -14.56 -3.36 23.39
C PRO A 205 -15.79 -3.32 22.49
N ASN A 206 -16.42 -4.46 22.25
CA ASN A 206 -17.63 -4.52 21.42
C ASN A 206 -18.85 -4.00 22.21
N GLN A 207 -18.93 -2.67 22.34
CA GLN A 207 -19.98 -1.97 23.07
C GLN A 207 -20.47 -0.76 22.25
N PRO A 208 -21.75 -0.35 22.41
CA PRO A 208 -22.26 0.85 21.77
C PRO A 208 -21.41 2.09 22.06
N GLY A 209 -21.07 2.85 21.01
CA GLY A 209 -20.36 4.12 21.14
C GLY A 209 -18.83 4.03 21.22
N THR A 210 -18.22 2.86 21.39
CA THR A 210 -16.75 2.73 21.53
C THR A 210 -15.99 3.24 20.33
N LEU A 211 -16.44 2.90 19.11
CA LEU A 211 -15.84 3.40 17.87
C LEU A 211 -16.01 4.93 17.76
N VAL A 212 -17.20 5.45 18.07
CA VAL A 212 -17.45 6.90 18.06
C VAL A 212 -16.51 7.62 19.02
N GLY A 213 -16.32 7.08 20.24
CA GLY A 213 -15.40 7.63 21.23
C GLY A 213 -13.94 7.63 20.77
N ALA A 214 -13.52 6.62 20.02
CA ALA A 214 -12.18 6.58 19.40
C ALA A 214 -12.05 7.63 18.29
N LEU A 215 -13.05 7.76 17.41
CA LEU A 215 -13.06 8.78 16.35
C LEU A 215 -13.09 10.21 16.90
N GLN A 216 -13.82 10.43 17.99
CA GLN A 216 -13.83 11.73 18.70
C GLN A 216 -12.45 12.09 19.27
N ALA A 217 -11.63 11.09 19.65
CA ALA A 217 -10.27 11.36 20.11
C ALA A 217 -9.41 12.05 19.05
N PHE A 218 -9.60 11.71 17.78
CA PHE A 218 -8.96 12.37 16.64
C PHE A 218 -9.63 13.72 16.33
N ALA A 219 -10.95 13.73 16.19
CA ALA A 219 -11.70 14.93 15.81
C ALA A 219 -11.50 16.10 16.78
N HIS A 220 -11.56 15.86 18.10
CA HIS A 220 -11.37 16.91 19.12
C HIS A 220 -9.95 17.50 19.13
N ARG A 221 -8.98 16.82 18.53
CA ARG A 221 -7.60 17.30 18.40
C ARG A 221 -7.27 17.84 17.01
N GLY A 222 -8.29 17.90 16.13
CA GLY A 222 -8.10 18.38 14.77
C GLY A 222 -7.16 17.48 13.94
N VAL A 223 -7.12 16.18 14.25
CA VAL A 223 -6.36 15.19 13.48
C VAL A 223 -7.27 14.63 12.40
N ASP A 224 -6.87 14.83 11.15
CA ASP A 224 -7.59 14.33 9.99
C ASP A 224 -7.26 12.86 9.73
N LEU A 225 -8.26 12.11 9.22
CA LEU A 225 -8.12 10.70 8.88
C LEU A 225 -8.18 10.54 7.37
N SER A 226 -7.10 10.04 6.76
CA SER A 226 -7.09 9.74 5.32
C SER A 226 -7.65 8.36 4.98
N ARG A 227 -7.74 7.46 5.96
CA ARG A 227 -8.32 6.12 5.79
C ARG A 227 -8.80 5.55 7.11
N ILE A 228 -9.91 4.84 7.05
CA ILE A 228 -10.37 3.94 8.11
C ILE A 228 -10.90 2.65 7.47
N GLU A 229 -10.43 1.52 7.95
CA GLU A 229 -10.83 0.19 7.51
C GLU A 229 -11.14 -0.66 8.73
N SER A 230 -12.25 -1.37 8.73
CA SER A 230 -12.62 -2.30 9.80
C SER A 230 -12.58 -3.74 9.31
N ARG A 231 -11.93 -4.61 10.06
CA ARG A 231 -11.84 -6.03 9.73
C ARG A 231 -12.14 -6.91 10.95
N PRO A 232 -12.87 -8.02 10.78
CA PRO A 232 -13.10 -8.95 11.88
C PRO A 232 -11.77 -9.53 12.37
N THR A 233 -11.65 -9.71 13.67
CA THR A 233 -10.44 -10.33 14.28
C THR A 233 -10.28 -11.81 13.95
N ARG A 234 -11.34 -12.45 13.45
CA ARG A 234 -11.45 -13.92 13.20
C ARG A 234 -11.33 -14.78 14.47
N GLN A 235 -11.32 -14.19 15.65
CA GLN A 235 -11.27 -14.87 16.93
C GLN A 235 -12.67 -15.04 17.52
N THR A 236 -13.44 -13.95 17.55
CA THR A 236 -14.80 -13.91 18.12
C THR A 236 -15.69 -13.05 17.23
N PHE A 237 -16.95 -13.46 17.02
CA PHE A 237 -17.94 -12.64 16.30
C PHE A 237 -18.14 -11.30 17.00
N GLY A 238 -18.22 -10.23 16.20
CA GLY A 238 -18.44 -8.88 16.68
C GLY A 238 -17.17 -8.12 17.07
N ASN A 239 -16.01 -8.77 17.14
CA ASN A 239 -14.73 -8.12 17.42
C ASN A 239 -14.03 -7.69 16.11
N TYR A 240 -13.67 -6.40 16.04
CA TYR A 240 -13.07 -5.80 14.87
C TYR A 240 -11.71 -5.17 15.21
N ARG A 241 -10.80 -5.23 14.25
CA ARG A 241 -9.61 -4.39 14.17
C ARG A 241 -9.90 -3.20 13.27
N PHE A 242 -9.51 -2.03 13.72
CA PHE A 242 -9.60 -0.79 12.97
C PHE A 242 -8.20 -0.37 12.54
N TYR A 243 -8.02 -0.25 11.22
CA TYR A 243 -6.80 0.24 10.59
C TYR A 243 -7.05 1.69 10.22
N VAL A 244 -6.26 2.60 10.76
CA VAL A 244 -6.48 4.03 10.61
C VAL A 244 -5.20 4.72 10.18
N ASP A 245 -5.30 5.51 9.13
CA ASP A 245 -4.25 6.42 8.70
C ASP A 245 -4.62 7.85 9.07
N LEU A 246 -3.74 8.48 9.81
CA LEU A 246 -3.82 9.85 10.30
C LEU A 246 -2.94 10.74 9.42
N ILE A 247 -3.38 11.97 9.15
CA ILE A 247 -2.54 13.00 8.58
C ILE A 247 -1.75 13.65 9.71
N GLY A 248 -0.42 13.65 9.59
CA GLY A 248 0.54 14.16 10.55
C GLY A 248 1.49 13.09 11.08
N HIS A 249 2.52 13.54 11.75
CA HIS A 249 3.58 12.72 12.33
C HIS A 249 3.30 12.42 13.80
N ILE A 250 3.82 11.32 14.35
CA ILE A 250 3.68 11.00 15.78
C ILE A 250 4.31 12.08 16.68
N ASP A 251 5.30 12.83 16.17
CA ASP A 251 5.91 13.96 16.87
C ASP A 251 5.06 15.25 16.79
N ASP A 252 3.96 15.26 16.03
CA ASP A 252 2.96 16.31 16.11
C ASP A 252 2.15 16.11 17.40
N GLN A 253 2.13 17.13 18.27
CA GLN A 253 1.47 17.03 19.55
C GLN A 253 -0.01 16.59 19.44
N PRO A 254 -0.85 17.14 18.51
CA PRO A 254 -2.22 16.68 18.34
C PRO A 254 -2.33 15.19 18.00
N VAL A 255 -1.43 14.67 17.16
CA VAL A 255 -1.38 13.24 16.79
C VAL A 255 -1.02 12.40 18.01
N ALA A 256 0.06 12.75 18.71
CA ALA A 256 0.50 12.04 19.90
C ALA A 256 -0.58 12.00 21.00
N GLU A 257 -1.28 13.12 21.21
CA GLU A 257 -2.37 13.20 22.19
C GLU A 257 -3.61 12.42 21.76
N ALA A 258 -3.93 12.40 20.45
CA ALA A 258 -5.02 11.59 19.92
C ALA A 258 -4.73 10.10 20.12
N LEU A 259 -3.52 9.66 19.79
CA LEU A 259 -3.10 8.27 19.97
C LEU A 259 -3.09 7.86 21.45
N ARG A 260 -2.67 8.75 22.35
CA ARG A 260 -2.76 8.53 23.81
C ARG A 260 -4.20 8.35 24.26
N ALA A 261 -5.13 9.17 23.74
CA ALA A 261 -6.54 9.06 24.06
C ALA A 261 -7.19 7.78 23.50
N VAL A 262 -6.76 7.31 22.33
CA VAL A 262 -7.21 6.03 21.78
C VAL A 262 -6.62 4.87 22.57
N TRP A 263 -5.35 4.93 22.96
CA TRP A 263 -4.68 3.91 23.77
C TRP A 263 -5.42 3.63 25.08
N LEU A 264 -5.94 4.68 25.73
CA LEU A 264 -6.71 4.56 26.99
C LEU A 264 -8.08 3.88 26.80
N ARG A 265 -8.57 3.73 25.57
CA ARG A 265 -9.88 3.13 25.22
C ARG A 265 -9.75 1.79 24.54
N ALA A 266 -8.61 1.54 23.90
CA ALA A 266 -8.37 0.35 23.11
C ALA A 266 -8.02 -0.85 24.00
N GLU A 267 -8.44 -2.04 23.58
CA GLU A 267 -7.93 -3.30 24.15
C GLU A 267 -6.51 -3.58 23.64
N GLU A 268 -6.22 -3.21 22.40
CA GLU A 268 -4.91 -3.28 21.77
C GLU A 268 -4.73 -2.05 20.89
N LEU A 269 -3.55 -1.45 20.90
CA LEU A 269 -3.12 -0.43 19.95
C LEU A 269 -1.73 -0.78 19.43
N ARG A 270 -1.60 -0.93 18.11
CA ARG A 270 -0.32 -1.13 17.41
C ARG A 270 0.01 0.09 16.59
N PHE A 271 1.19 0.63 16.77
CA PHE A 271 1.75 1.67 15.93
C PHE A 271 2.42 1.02 14.72
N LEU A 272 1.97 1.39 13.51
CA LEU A 272 2.54 0.91 12.26
C LEU A 272 3.59 1.83 11.67
N GLY A 273 3.73 3.05 12.17
CA GLY A 273 4.75 3.99 11.71
C GLY A 273 4.22 5.40 11.47
N SER A 274 5.19 6.33 11.31
CA SER A 274 4.97 7.66 10.77
C SER A 274 6.02 7.91 9.68
N TRP A 275 5.59 8.41 8.51
CA TRP A 275 6.45 8.57 7.34
C TRP A 275 5.97 9.71 6.44
N PRO A 276 6.85 10.31 5.61
CA PRO A 276 6.47 11.31 4.63
C PRO A 276 5.50 10.76 3.59
N THR A 277 4.44 11.51 3.28
CA THR A 277 3.49 11.18 2.21
C THR A 277 4.06 11.53 0.83
N THR A 278 3.71 10.76 -0.19
CA THR A 278 4.04 11.06 -1.59
C THR A 278 3.04 12.01 -2.23
N THR A 279 1.80 11.99 -1.76
CA THR A 279 0.72 12.86 -2.21
C THR A 279 0.11 13.54 -0.99
N ALA A 280 -0.04 14.86 -1.04
CA ALA A 280 -0.75 15.60 -0.01
C ALA A 280 -2.19 15.08 0.05
N ALA A 281 -2.57 14.54 1.20
CA ALA A 281 -3.92 14.05 1.46
C ALA A 281 -4.39 14.61 2.79
N GLY A 282 -5.53 15.33 2.78
CA GLY A 282 -6.13 15.88 3.99
C GLY A 282 -5.42 17.12 4.54
N HIS A 283 -5.75 17.45 5.78
CA HIS A 283 -5.31 18.67 6.45
C HIS A 283 -4.29 18.32 7.54
N PRO A 284 -3.08 18.90 7.54
CA PRO A 284 -2.12 18.67 8.62
C PRO A 284 -2.66 19.20 9.95
N PRO A 285 -2.26 18.61 11.09
CA PRO A 285 -2.65 19.08 12.40
C PRO A 285 -2.24 20.54 12.60
N ARG A 286 -3.00 21.27 13.44
CA ARG A 286 -2.66 22.63 13.79
C ARG A 286 -1.29 22.69 14.49
N ASP A 287 -0.53 23.72 14.18
CA ASP A 287 0.63 24.09 14.98
C ASP A 287 0.15 24.68 16.30
N LEU A 288 0.62 24.12 17.41
CA LEU A 288 0.27 24.54 18.77
C LEU A 288 1.33 25.42 19.42
N ALA A 289 2.38 25.82 18.71
CA ALA A 289 3.50 26.56 19.27
C ALA A 289 3.08 27.87 19.99
N GLU A 290 2.15 28.64 19.42
CA GLU A 290 1.64 29.85 20.04
C GLU A 290 0.81 29.55 21.31
N ALA A 291 -0.03 28.52 21.25
CA ALA A 291 -0.83 28.10 22.40
C ALA A 291 0.06 27.58 23.52
N ASP A 292 1.07 26.77 23.20
CA ASP A 292 2.05 26.28 24.17
C ASP A 292 2.86 27.41 24.80
N ALA A 293 3.26 28.40 24.00
CA ALA A 293 3.95 29.60 24.50
C ALA A 293 3.06 30.40 25.44
N TRP A 294 1.76 30.52 25.14
CA TRP A 294 0.80 31.16 26.04
C TRP A 294 0.67 30.39 27.36
N VAL A 295 0.48 29.06 27.31
CA VAL A 295 0.39 28.22 28.52
C VAL A 295 1.67 28.34 29.36
N ALA A 296 2.84 28.35 28.69
CA ALA A 296 4.13 28.50 29.39
C ALA A 296 4.23 29.84 30.14
N ARG A 297 3.81 30.96 29.50
CA ARG A 297 3.75 32.28 30.16
C ARG A 297 2.76 32.29 31.35
N ALA A 298 1.57 31.75 31.16
CA ALA A 298 0.57 31.65 32.20
C ALA A 298 1.06 30.89 33.45
N ARG A 299 1.83 29.79 33.24
CA ARG A 299 2.47 29.06 34.35
C ARG A 299 3.50 29.89 35.13
N MET A 300 4.08 30.89 34.47
CA MET A 300 5.03 31.81 35.09
C MET A 300 4.36 33.08 35.66
N GLY A 301 3.01 33.19 35.60
CA GLY A 301 2.25 34.34 36.07
C GLY A 301 2.35 35.56 35.13
N GLN A 302 2.58 35.35 33.86
CA GLN A 302 2.71 36.37 32.82
C GLN A 302 1.52 36.37 31.88
#